data_b4633ad01298ff808a2695440eaab18f
#
_entry.id   b4633ad01298ff808a2695440eaab18f
#
_cell.length_a   1.000
_cell.length_b   1.000
_cell.length_c   1.000
_cell.angle_alpha   90.00
_cell.angle_beta   90.00
_cell.angle_gamma   90.00
#
_symmetry.space_group_name_H-M   'P 1'
#
loop_
_entity.id
_entity.type
_entity.pdbx_description
1 polymer ?
#
loop_
_entity_poly.entity_id
_entity_poly.type
_entity_poly.pdbx_seq_one_letter_code
_entity_poly.pdbx_strand_id
1 'polypeptide(L)'
;VAHIPRMEGDTGEGDTFLYTQRADLIVRDVQGFGWIVDHKTAYRITSSTLRQYCLSGQFLGYQVFGRKMFGAKFGGVILNRVKLAAPHQFDRCSLEPAPQAVTDFVGTLKEIESRISKYAGRETGMDFPPVFSDQTCYGKYGPCPAFELCRWGDE
;
A
#
# COMPACT_ATOMS: atom_id res chain seq x y z
N VAL A 1 9.30 9.49 -1.13
CA VAL A 1 9.30 9.18 -2.57
C VAL A 1 10.36 8.14 -2.86
N ALA A 2 10.03 7.09 -3.59
CA ALA A 2 10.98 6.09 -4.09
C ALA A 2 10.91 6.01 -5.61
N HIS A 3 12.08 5.98 -6.25
CA HIS A 3 12.21 5.62 -7.66
C HIS A 3 12.38 4.10 -7.73
N ILE A 4 11.49 3.43 -8.43
CA ILE A 4 11.49 1.98 -8.64
C ILE A 4 11.81 1.71 -10.11
N PRO A 5 12.80 0.85 -10.42
CA PRO A 5 13.10 0.48 -11.79
C PRO A 5 11.89 -0.18 -12.46
N ARG A 6 11.61 0.20 -13.71
CA ARG A 6 10.56 -0.42 -14.53
C ARG A 6 10.93 -1.86 -14.90
N MET A 7 9.96 -2.59 -15.41
CA MET A 7 10.22 -3.90 -16.02
C MET A 7 10.86 -3.70 -17.39
N GLU A 8 11.66 -4.65 -17.81
CA GLU A 8 12.20 -4.68 -19.17
C GLU A 8 11.07 -4.77 -20.19
N GLY A 9 11.08 -3.90 -21.20
CA GLY A 9 10.02 -3.83 -22.21
C GLY A 9 8.80 -2.98 -21.83
N ASP A 10 8.83 -2.28 -20.70
CA ASP A 10 7.76 -1.35 -20.30
C ASP A 10 7.68 -0.14 -21.23
N THR A 11 6.47 0.28 -21.57
CA THR A 11 6.19 1.40 -22.50
C THR A 11 6.14 2.77 -21.82
N GLY A 12 6.33 2.83 -20.50
CA GLY A 12 6.34 4.08 -19.77
C GLY A 12 7.59 4.92 -20.01
N GLU A 13 7.49 6.23 -19.82
CA GLU A 13 8.63 7.14 -19.95
C GLU A 13 9.69 6.92 -18.88
N GLY A 14 10.96 6.82 -19.28
CA GLY A 14 12.13 6.68 -18.39
C GLY A 14 12.28 5.28 -17.78
N ASP A 15 13.43 5.07 -17.15
CA ASP A 15 13.83 3.76 -16.59
C ASP A 15 13.22 3.46 -15.22
N THR A 16 12.58 4.44 -14.59
CA THR A 16 12.00 4.32 -13.24
C THR A 16 10.62 4.97 -13.19
N PHE A 17 9.81 4.49 -12.28
CA PHE A 17 8.57 5.17 -11.90
C PHE A 17 8.59 5.63 -10.45
N LEU A 18 7.71 6.60 -10.16
CA LEU A 18 7.64 7.23 -8.86
C LEU A 18 6.61 6.53 -7.98
N TYR A 19 7.07 5.94 -6.90
CA TYR A 19 6.21 5.41 -5.85
C TYR A 19 6.23 6.33 -4.63
N THR A 20 5.06 6.74 -4.16
CA THR A 20 4.93 7.65 -3.03
C THR A 20 4.10 7.04 -1.91
N GLN A 21 4.46 7.35 -0.68
CA GLN A 21 3.65 7.06 0.50
C GLN A 21 3.73 8.21 1.51
N ARG A 22 2.75 8.29 2.36
CA ARG A 22 2.71 9.23 3.48
C ARG A 22 2.77 8.44 4.78
N ALA A 23 3.85 8.65 5.55
CA ALA A 23 4.00 8.13 6.90
C ALA A 23 3.49 9.15 7.91
N ASP A 24 2.90 8.69 9.00
CA ASP A 24 2.44 9.57 10.07
C ASP A 24 3.64 10.16 10.84
N LEU A 25 4.66 9.33 11.10
CA LEU A 25 5.83 9.75 11.85
C LEU A 25 7.07 8.95 11.43
N ILE A 26 8.21 9.62 11.38
CA ILE A 26 9.53 9.01 11.15
C ILE A 26 10.41 9.41 12.33
N VAL A 27 11.01 8.44 13.01
CA VAL A 27 11.82 8.68 14.22
C VAL A 27 13.17 7.97 14.14
N ARG A 28 14.10 8.42 14.96
CA ARG A 28 15.34 7.69 15.27
C ARG A 28 15.36 7.35 16.74
N ASP A 29 15.79 6.13 17.05
CA ASP A 29 16.03 5.74 18.43
C ASP A 29 17.40 6.24 18.93
N VAL A 30 17.68 5.96 20.21
CA VAL A 30 18.93 6.39 20.85
C VAL A 30 20.17 5.68 20.29
N GLN A 31 20.01 4.55 19.63
CA GLN A 31 21.07 3.83 18.91
C GLN A 31 21.24 4.33 17.46
N GLY A 32 20.38 5.24 17.01
CA GLY A 32 20.42 5.84 15.68
C GLY A 32 19.68 5.02 14.60
N PHE A 33 18.93 3.99 14.98
CA PHE A 33 18.07 3.27 14.03
C PHE A 33 16.85 4.12 13.69
N GLY A 34 16.52 4.13 12.40
CA GLY A 34 15.34 4.82 11.88
C GLY A 34 14.10 3.92 11.90
N TRP A 35 12.98 4.45 12.34
CA TRP A 35 11.68 3.76 12.42
C TRP A 35 10.61 4.56 11.71
N ILE A 36 9.70 3.86 11.03
CA ILE A 36 8.48 4.46 10.51
C ILE A 36 7.34 4.05 11.46
N VAL A 37 6.60 5.03 11.96
CA VAL A 37 5.48 4.80 12.88
C VAL A 37 4.19 5.19 12.20
N ASP A 38 3.19 4.34 12.31
CA ASP A 38 1.85 4.58 11.79
C ASP A 38 0.80 4.40 12.89
N HIS A 39 -0.14 5.32 12.95
CA HIS A 39 -1.18 5.36 13.96
C HIS A 39 -2.52 4.88 13.37
N LYS A 40 -3.09 3.85 13.96
CA LYS A 40 -4.40 3.33 13.55
C LYS A 40 -5.39 3.40 14.70
N THR A 41 -6.52 4.06 14.46
CA THR A 41 -7.68 3.92 15.33
C THR A 41 -8.43 2.63 14.98
N ALA A 42 -8.89 1.92 15.99
CA ALA A 42 -9.56 0.65 15.81
C ALA A 42 -10.77 0.53 16.76
N TYR A 43 -11.81 -0.13 16.30
CA TYR A 43 -12.94 -0.49 17.17
C TYR A 43 -12.56 -1.62 18.12
N ARG A 44 -11.74 -2.57 17.64
CA ARG A 44 -11.19 -3.68 18.41
C ARG A 44 -9.72 -3.88 18.07
N ILE A 45 -8.92 -4.19 19.08
CA ILE A 45 -7.52 -4.58 18.93
C ILE A 45 -7.44 -6.10 19.05
N THR A 46 -7.12 -6.78 17.97
CA THR A 46 -7.01 -8.25 17.90
C THR A 46 -5.73 -8.68 17.19
N SER A 47 -5.32 -9.93 17.40
CA SER A 47 -4.19 -10.51 16.68
C SER A 47 -4.47 -10.71 15.19
N SER A 48 -5.73 -10.95 14.80
CA SER A 48 -6.10 -11.09 13.40
C SER A 48 -5.95 -9.78 12.63
N THR A 49 -6.34 -8.65 13.21
CA THR A 49 -6.13 -7.34 12.60
C THR A 49 -4.65 -7.00 12.49
N LEU A 50 -3.81 -7.44 13.42
CA LEU A 50 -2.36 -7.27 13.32
C LEU A 50 -1.79 -7.98 12.09
N ARG A 51 -2.19 -9.24 11.86
CA ARG A 51 -1.73 -10.03 10.71
C ARG A 51 -2.09 -9.39 9.37
N GLN A 52 -3.27 -8.77 9.28
CA GLN A 52 -3.69 -8.04 8.07
C GLN A 52 -2.75 -6.88 7.74
N TYR A 53 -2.27 -6.15 8.76
CA TYR A 53 -1.35 -5.05 8.55
C TYR A 53 0.02 -5.52 8.06
N CYS A 54 0.53 -6.66 8.52
CA CYS A 54 1.87 -7.15 8.13
C CYS A 54 2.07 -7.28 6.62
N LEU A 55 1.01 -7.64 5.88
CA LEU A 55 1.05 -7.83 4.42
C LEU A 55 0.26 -6.78 3.64
N SER A 56 -0.18 -5.70 4.29
CA SER A 56 -0.86 -4.63 3.57
C SER A 56 0.12 -3.82 2.74
N GLY A 57 -0.33 -3.34 1.59
CA GLY A 57 0.50 -2.52 0.69
C GLY A 57 1.07 -1.27 1.34
N GLN A 58 0.36 -0.67 2.32
CA GLN A 58 0.86 0.46 3.08
C GLN A 58 2.12 0.09 3.88
N PHE A 59 2.05 -1.01 4.64
CA PHE A 59 3.14 -1.38 5.53
C PHE A 59 4.32 -2.02 4.79
N LEU A 60 4.06 -2.79 3.73
CA LEU A 60 5.10 -3.27 2.82
C LEU A 60 5.81 -2.10 2.14
N GLY A 61 5.07 -1.08 1.71
CA GLY A 61 5.64 0.14 1.18
C GLY A 61 6.52 0.88 2.19
N TYR A 62 6.13 0.96 3.46
CA TYR A 62 6.98 1.52 4.51
C TYR A 62 8.29 0.75 4.68
N GLN A 63 8.29 -0.57 4.50
CA GLN A 63 9.52 -1.37 4.49
C GLN A 63 10.44 -0.98 3.32
N VAL A 64 9.89 -0.77 2.14
CA VAL A 64 10.65 -0.30 0.97
C VAL A 64 11.27 1.07 1.24
N PHE A 65 10.47 2.03 1.74
CA PHE A 65 10.94 3.37 2.04
C PHE A 65 11.97 3.40 3.16
N GLY A 66 11.71 2.70 4.24
CA GLY A 66 12.60 2.67 5.39
C GLY A 66 13.97 2.11 5.04
N ARG A 67 14.01 1.01 4.29
CA ARG A 67 15.28 0.43 3.79
C ARG A 67 16.03 1.40 2.87
N LYS A 68 15.32 2.10 2.00
CA LYS A 68 15.94 3.10 1.12
C LYS A 68 16.47 4.31 1.89
N MET A 69 15.76 4.75 2.93
CA MET A 69 16.09 5.94 3.70
C MET A 69 17.20 5.71 4.73
N PHE A 70 17.18 4.56 5.40
CA PHE A 70 18.06 4.28 6.53
C PHE A 70 19.08 3.18 6.26
N GLY A 71 18.94 2.43 5.16
CA GLY A 71 19.84 1.31 4.82
C GLY A 71 19.92 0.28 5.96
N ALA A 72 21.14 -0.07 6.36
CA ALA A 72 21.39 -1.02 7.45
C ALA A 72 20.92 -0.51 8.84
N LYS A 73 20.62 0.79 8.97
CA LYS A 73 20.06 1.38 10.20
C LYS A 73 18.54 1.50 10.18
N PHE A 74 17.87 0.78 9.30
CA PHE A 74 16.40 0.70 9.36
C PHE A 74 15.97 -0.30 10.44
N GLY A 75 15.37 0.21 11.51
CA GLY A 75 14.87 -0.59 12.63
C GLY A 75 13.56 -1.32 12.33
N GLY A 76 12.78 -0.80 11.38
CA GLY A 76 11.51 -1.41 11.00
C GLY A 76 10.33 -0.45 11.03
N VAL A 77 9.14 -1.01 11.02
CA VAL A 77 7.86 -0.28 11.05
C VAL A 77 7.14 -0.58 12.35
N ILE A 78 6.69 0.47 13.02
CA ILE A 78 5.91 0.38 14.27
C ILE A 78 4.46 0.72 13.96
N LEU A 79 3.57 -0.19 14.26
CA LEU A 79 2.13 0.04 14.27
C LEU A 79 1.68 0.41 15.68
N ASN A 80 1.09 1.59 15.83
CA ASN A 80 0.51 2.08 17.07
C ASN A 80 -1.01 2.08 16.94
N ARG A 81 -1.69 1.15 17.62
CA ARG A 81 -3.15 0.99 17.57
C ARG A 81 -3.81 1.59 18.79
N VAL A 82 -4.87 2.36 18.58
CA VAL A 82 -5.64 3.02 19.63
C VAL A 82 -7.11 2.64 19.49
N LYS A 83 -7.67 2.00 20.51
CA LYS A 83 -9.10 1.79 20.63
C LYS A 83 -9.72 2.97 21.40
N LEU A 84 -10.54 3.76 20.72
CA LEU A 84 -11.16 4.95 21.30
C LEU A 84 -12.40 4.64 22.14
N ALA A 85 -13.12 3.55 21.83
CA ALA A 85 -14.27 3.13 22.61
C ALA A 85 -13.85 2.57 23.97
N ALA A 86 -14.64 2.81 25.01
CA ALA A 86 -14.38 2.27 26.34
C ALA A 86 -14.50 0.72 26.39
N PRO A 87 -13.67 0.01 27.15
CA PRO A 87 -12.46 0.52 27.79
C PRO A 87 -11.41 0.88 26.73
N HIS A 88 -10.71 1.99 26.93
CA HIS A 88 -9.63 2.40 26.04
C HIS A 88 -8.48 1.39 26.08
N GLN A 89 -7.90 1.12 24.91
CA GLN A 89 -6.77 0.21 24.78
C GLN A 89 -5.73 0.81 23.85
N PHE A 90 -4.47 0.57 24.19
CA PHE A 90 -3.32 0.98 23.41
C PHE A 90 -2.47 -0.26 23.15
N ASP A 91 -2.01 -0.37 21.92
CA ASP A 91 -1.13 -1.45 21.51
C ASP A 91 -0.08 -0.92 20.56
N ARG A 92 1.15 -1.32 20.77
CA ARG A 92 2.28 -0.94 19.94
C ARG A 92 3.10 -2.18 19.63
N CYS A 93 3.32 -2.43 18.34
CA CYS A 93 4.09 -3.58 17.90
C CYS A 93 4.94 -3.23 16.68
N SER A 94 6.06 -3.89 16.52
CA SER A 94 6.81 -3.88 15.27
C SER A 94 6.15 -4.82 14.26
N LEU A 95 6.22 -4.44 12.98
CA LEU A 95 5.76 -5.25 11.86
C LEU A 95 6.99 -5.73 11.09
N GLU A 96 7.20 -7.03 11.09
CA GLU A 96 8.34 -7.69 10.49
C GLU A 96 7.89 -8.68 9.40
N PRO A 97 7.55 -8.21 8.20
CA PRO A 97 7.24 -9.10 7.09
C PRO A 97 8.50 -9.85 6.65
N ALA A 98 8.31 -11.06 6.13
CA ALA A 98 9.41 -11.80 5.51
C ALA A 98 10.07 -10.94 4.41
N PRO A 99 11.39 -10.97 4.26
CA PRO A 99 12.08 -10.22 3.20
C PRO A 99 11.51 -10.49 1.80
N GLN A 100 11.11 -11.73 1.54
CA GLN A 100 10.48 -12.13 0.28
C GLN A 100 9.18 -11.36 0.02
N ALA A 101 8.34 -11.18 1.04
CA ALA A 101 7.08 -10.44 0.89
C ALA A 101 7.30 -8.97 0.45
N VAL A 102 8.39 -8.35 0.89
CA VAL A 102 8.75 -7.00 0.45
C VAL A 102 9.24 -7.00 -1.01
N THR A 103 9.99 -8.03 -1.40
CA THR A 103 10.45 -8.21 -2.79
C THR A 103 9.27 -8.44 -3.72
N ASP A 104 8.35 -9.34 -3.36
CA ASP A 104 7.15 -9.65 -4.13
C ASP A 104 6.23 -8.43 -4.26
N PHE A 105 6.14 -7.62 -3.20
CA PHE A 105 5.40 -6.37 -3.24
C PHE A 105 5.99 -5.39 -4.27
N VAL A 106 7.32 -5.25 -4.34
CA VAL A 106 7.96 -4.42 -5.36
C VAL A 106 7.69 -4.97 -6.77
N GLY A 107 7.69 -6.30 -6.94
CA GLY A 107 7.27 -6.95 -8.19
C GLY A 107 5.83 -6.56 -8.57
N THR A 108 4.91 -6.66 -7.63
CA THR A 108 3.50 -6.25 -7.83
C THR A 108 3.37 -4.77 -8.22
N LEU A 109 4.14 -3.87 -7.59
CA LEU A 109 4.13 -2.46 -7.98
C LEU A 109 4.59 -2.24 -9.43
N LYS A 110 5.61 -2.99 -9.87
CA LYS A 110 6.09 -2.94 -11.27
C LYS A 110 5.02 -3.42 -12.25
N GLU A 111 4.35 -4.52 -11.94
CA GLU A 111 3.25 -5.03 -12.78
C GLU A 111 2.07 -4.05 -12.86
N ILE A 112 1.70 -3.44 -11.73
CA ILE A 112 0.64 -2.42 -11.69
C ILE A 112 1.04 -1.22 -12.55
N GLU A 113 2.26 -0.75 -12.41
CA GLU A 113 2.77 0.39 -13.16
C GLU A 113 2.83 0.10 -14.66
N SER A 114 3.32 -1.07 -15.07
CA SER A 114 3.33 -1.52 -16.45
C SER A 114 1.92 -1.52 -17.07
N ARG A 115 0.94 -2.02 -16.30
CA ARG A 115 -0.47 -1.95 -16.72
C ARG A 115 -0.98 -0.52 -16.86
N ILE A 116 -0.67 0.36 -15.91
CA ILE A 116 -1.05 1.77 -15.97
C ILE A 116 -0.42 2.42 -17.21
N SER A 117 0.88 2.25 -17.44
CA SER A 117 1.60 2.80 -18.57
C SER A 117 1.04 2.33 -19.90
N LYS A 118 0.66 1.05 -20.00
CA LYS A 118 0.00 0.49 -21.21
C LYS A 118 -1.29 1.20 -21.56
N TYR A 119 -2.02 1.70 -20.58
CA TYR A 119 -3.29 2.39 -20.77
C TYR A 119 -3.16 3.92 -20.67
N ALA A 120 -1.99 4.44 -20.29
CA ALA A 120 -1.74 5.88 -20.28
C ALA A 120 -1.85 6.45 -21.70
N GLY A 121 -2.50 7.59 -21.81
CA GLY A 121 -2.73 8.25 -23.10
C GLY A 121 -3.94 7.74 -23.89
N ARG A 122 -4.69 6.78 -23.39
CA ARG A 122 -5.97 6.40 -23.97
C ARG A 122 -7.03 7.44 -23.62
N GLU A 123 -7.80 7.85 -24.62
CA GLU A 123 -8.72 8.99 -24.48
C GLU A 123 -10.05 8.64 -23.84
N THR A 124 -10.43 7.37 -23.83
CA THR A 124 -11.75 6.94 -23.36
C THR A 124 -11.65 5.94 -22.21
N GLY A 125 -12.56 6.03 -21.25
CA GLY A 125 -12.68 5.06 -20.16
C GLY A 125 -12.98 3.63 -20.64
N MET A 126 -13.50 3.48 -21.85
CA MET A 126 -13.80 2.19 -22.50
C MET A 126 -12.55 1.39 -22.86
N ASP A 127 -11.40 2.06 -22.96
CA ASP A 127 -10.11 1.42 -23.24
C ASP A 127 -9.52 0.68 -22.03
N PHE A 128 -10.07 0.89 -20.84
CA PHE A 128 -9.61 0.22 -19.63
C PHE A 128 -10.41 -1.04 -19.37
N PRO A 129 -9.76 -2.19 -19.14
CA PRO A 129 -10.49 -3.40 -18.81
C PRO A 129 -11.22 -3.24 -17.46
N PRO A 130 -12.51 -3.55 -17.40
CA PRO A 130 -13.24 -3.52 -16.13
C PRO A 130 -12.69 -4.56 -15.17
N VAL A 131 -12.68 -4.23 -13.90
CA VAL A 131 -12.32 -5.15 -12.81
C VAL A 131 -13.61 -5.57 -12.11
N PHE A 132 -14.03 -6.80 -12.35
CA PHE A 132 -15.22 -7.37 -11.72
C PHE A 132 -14.85 -8.12 -10.44
N SER A 133 -15.21 -7.58 -9.29
CA SER A 133 -15.15 -8.29 -8.01
C SER A 133 -16.16 -7.69 -7.03
N ASP A 134 -16.60 -8.49 -6.08
CA ASP A 134 -17.51 -8.04 -5.02
C ASP A 134 -16.95 -6.84 -4.26
N GLN A 135 -15.64 -6.83 -4.03
CA GLN A 135 -14.97 -5.75 -3.30
C GLN A 135 -14.81 -4.47 -4.14
N THR A 136 -14.69 -4.60 -5.46
CA THR A 136 -14.51 -3.46 -6.37
C THR A 136 -15.87 -2.89 -6.78
N CYS A 137 -16.83 -3.76 -7.13
CA CYS A 137 -18.14 -3.36 -7.61
C CYS A 137 -19.08 -2.95 -6.48
N TYR A 138 -18.93 -3.57 -5.29
CA TYR A 138 -19.72 -3.29 -4.09
C TYR A 138 -18.83 -3.15 -2.86
N GLY A 139 -18.28 -1.96 -2.69
CA GLY A 139 -17.36 -1.68 -1.58
C GLY A 139 -18.08 -1.32 -0.27
N LYS A 140 -17.32 -1.07 0.77
CA LYS A 140 -17.79 -0.68 2.10
C LYS A 140 -18.76 0.52 2.11
N TYR A 141 -18.65 1.40 1.13
CA TYR A 141 -19.41 2.65 1.05
C TYR A 141 -20.51 2.62 -0.02
N GLY A 142 -20.82 1.46 -0.57
CA GLY A 142 -21.84 1.26 -1.58
C GLY A 142 -21.29 0.81 -2.93
N PRO A 143 -22.15 0.79 -3.97
CA PRO A 143 -21.76 0.39 -5.31
C PRO A 143 -20.75 1.36 -5.92
N CYS A 144 -19.90 0.83 -6.79
CA CYS A 144 -19.03 1.63 -7.66
C CYS A 144 -19.88 2.63 -8.46
N PRO A 145 -19.44 3.87 -8.67
CA PRO A 145 -20.17 4.85 -9.48
C PRO A 145 -20.47 4.37 -10.92
N ALA A 146 -19.63 3.49 -11.48
CA ALA A 146 -19.82 2.89 -12.79
C ALA A 146 -20.60 1.56 -12.76
N PHE A 147 -21.21 1.19 -11.62
CA PHE A 147 -21.85 -0.12 -11.45
C PHE A 147 -22.96 -0.36 -12.47
N GLU A 148 -23.85 0.62 -12.66
CA GLU A 148 -24.96 0.51 -13.61
C GLU A 148 -24.48 0.48 -15.05
N LEU A 149 -23.46 1.26 -15.40
CA LEU A 149 -22.81 1.22 -16.71
C LEU A 149 -22.21 -0.17 -16.99
N CYS A 150 -21.51 -0.74 -16.04
CA CYS A 150 -20.95 -2.10 -16.18
C CYS A 150 -22.04 -3.20 -16.27
N ARG A 151 -23.20 -2.95 -15.65
CA ARG A 151 -24.31 -3.91 -15.61
C ARG A 151 -25.17 -3.88 -16.87
N TRP A 152 -25.44 -2.72 -17.42
CA TRP A 152 -26.43 -2.52 -18.48
C TRP A 152 -25.80 -2.06 -19.81
N GLY A 153 -24.57 -1.57 -19.79
CA GLY A 153 -23.95 -0.91 -20.93
C GLY A 153 -24.45 0.52 -21.08
N ASP A 154 -24.05 1.13 -22.17
CA ASP A 154 -24.58 2.43 -22.60
C ASP A 154 -25.92 2.20 -23.31
N GLU A 155 -27.05 2.25 -22.60
CA GLU A 155 -28.38 2.35 -23.21
C GLU A 155 -28.77 3.82 -23.44
#